data_22713b783932ea14db04ef5724ab0e82
#
_entry.id   22713b783932ea14db04ef5724ab0e82
#
_cell.length_a   1.000
_cell.length_b   1.000
_cell.length_c   1.000
_cell.angle_alpha   90.00
_cell.angle_beta   90.00
_cell.angle_gamma   90.00
#
_symmetry.space_group_name_H-M   'P 1'
#
loop_
_entity.id
_entity.type
_entity.pdbx_description
1 polymer ?
#
loop_
_entity_poly.entity_id
_entity_poly.type
_entity_poly.pdbx_seq_one_letter_code
_entity_poly.pdbx_strand_id
1 'polypeptide(L)'
;MTAKGTRMEHLRTDRLSLLVDQLDRAREIAQVRLTGLGDEEYLWEPAPGAWSIRRRGQASSPKAFGPGAWVLDSGASDIPAAEYAEIDRQVRRGMTPDKVAADWGVSTQRVEEILNRVGPPEPDLTPVTTIAWRLGHLHSGFAGRWEWTFGERRRQPDLLVDFTPSASLAVERFWVEVDRWHDSVAAMTPEQLDTPGFGQYPDGSDPDEPFATVLVDQNLEFIHHMAEIALLRDLWRARSMST
;
A
#
# COMPACT_ATOMS: atom_id res chain seq x y z
N MET A 1 7.36 -39.94 -21.09
CA MET A 1 6.62 -38.96 -21.89
C MET A 1 5.18 -38.95 -21.39
N THR A 2 4.78 -37.98 -20.58
CA THR A 2 3.38 -37.60 -20.29
C THR A 2 3.36 -36.77 -19.00
N ALA A 3 3.56 -35.47 -19.09
CA ALA A 3 3.17 -34.51 -18.04
C ALA A 3 3.18 -33.08 -18.61
N LYS A 4 2.53 -32.83 -19.74
CA LYS A 4 2.37 -31.49 -20.32
C LYS A 4 0.91 -31.13 -20.63
N GLY A 5 -0.06 -31.90 -20.12
CA GLY A 5 -1.45 -31.80 -20.53
C GLY A 5 -2.46 -31.19 -19.56
N THR A 6 -2.06 -30.71 -18.38
CA THR A 6 -3.08 -30.36 -17.34
C THR A 6 -3.10 -28.87 -16.90
N ARG A 7 -2.32 -28.00 -17.52
CA ARG A 7 -2.26 -26.57 -17.09
C ARG A 7 -3.17 -25.64 -17.90
N MET A 8 -3.91 -26.13 -18.87
CA MET A 8 -4.77 -25.29 -19.73
C MET A 8 -6.29 -25.42 -19.49
N GLU A 9 -6.72 -26.24 -18.57
CA GLU A 9 -8.16 -26.57 -18.45
C GLU A 9 -8.97 -25.63 -17.51
N HIS A 10 -8.37 -24.63 -16.85
CA HIS A 10 -9.11 -23.74 -15.95
C HIS A 10 -8.68 -22.26 -16.05
N LEU A 11 -8.50 -21.75 -17.25
CA LEU A 11 -8.52 -20.30 -17.43
C LEU A 11 -9.96 -19.83 -17.23
N ARG A 12 -10.31 -19.52 -15.98
CA ARG A 12 -11.51 -18.76 -15.70
C ARG A 12 -11.39 -17.43 -16.44
N THR A 13 -12.42 -17.06 -17.19
CA THR A 13 -12.41 -15.88 -18.05
C THR A 13 -13.26 -14.72 -17.49
N ASP A 14 -13.85 -14.92 -16.31
CA ASP A 14 -14.57 -13.85 -15.64
C ASP A 14 -13.61 -12.85 -14.96
N ARG A 15 -14.09 -11.62 -14.74
CA ARG A 15 -13.28 -10.50 -14.19
C ARG A 15 -12.68 -10.82 -12.82
N LEU A 16 -13.45 -11.46 -11.93
CA LEU A 16 -12.98 -11.80 -10.60
C LEU A 16 -11.82 -12.78 -10.66
N SER A 17 -11.95 -13.82 -11.44
CA SER A 17 -10.91 -14.84 -11.61
C SER A 17 -9.62 -14.24 -12.20
N LEU A 18 -9.73 -13.33 -13.17
CA LEU A 18 -8.56 -12.65 -13.74
C LEU A 18 -7.83 -11.78 -12.70
N LEU A 19 -8.55 -11.09 -11.83
CA LEU A 19 -7.97 -10.24 -10.79
C LEU A 19 -7.35 -11.08 -9.66
N VAL A 20 -7.96 -12.21 -9.31
CA VAL A 20 -7.38 -13.17 -8.35
C VAL A 20 -6.12 -13.81 -8.94
N ASP A 21 -6.15 -14.27 -10.19
CA ASP A 21 -4.98 -14.84 -10.87
C ASP A 21 -3.82 -13.83 -11.00
N GLN A 22 -4.14 -12.54 -11.20
CA GLN A 22 -3.14 -11.48 -11.22
C GLN A 22 -2.45 -11.35 -9.85
N LEU A 23 -3.22 -11.32 -8.77
CA LEU A 23 -2.68 -11.26 -7.42
C LEU A 23 -1.86 -12.50 -7.09
N ASP A 24 -2.31 -13.69 -7.46
CA ASP A 24 -1.59 -14.95 -7.24
C ASP A 24 -0.20 -14.94 -7.89
N ARG A 25 -0.12 -14.53 -9.15
CA ARG A 25 1.17 -14.40 -9.84
C ARG A 25 2.09 -13.37 -9.17
N ALA A 26 1.54 -12.25 -8.73
CA ALA A 26 2.30 -11.24 -8.01
C ALA A 26 2.79 -11.76 -6.65
N ARG A 27 1.95 -12.53 -5.93
CA ARG A 27 2.30 -13.19 -4.67
C ARG A 27 3.43 -14.21 -4.84
N GLU A 28 3.37 -15.07 -5.87
CA GLU A 28 4.45 -16.03 -6.17
C GLU A 28 5.80 -15.32 -6.37
N ILE A 29 5.83 -14.23 -7.12
CA ILE A 29 7.04 -13.42 -7.35
C ILE A 29 7.50 -12.78 -6.03
N ALA A 30 6.59 -12.20 -5.28
CA ALA A 30 6.88 -11.51 -4.01
C ALA A 30 7.44 -12.48 -2.96
N GLN A 31 6.92 -13.71 -2.85
CA GLN A 31 7.45 -14.74 -1.96
C GLN A 31 8.93 -15.02 -2.24
N VAL A 32 9.29 -15.20 -3.52
CA VAL A 32 10.69 -15.38 -3.91
C VAL A 32 11.53 -14.14 -3.55
N ARG A 33 11.00 -12.94 -3.83
CA ARG A 33 11.72 -11.68 -3.60
C ARG A 33 11.88 -11.35 -2.11
N LEU A 34 10.98 -11.77 -1.23
CA LEU A 34 11.07 -11.55 0.22
C LEU A 34 11.88 -12.64 0.96
N THR A 35 12.17 -13.77 0.32
CA THR A 35 12.93 -14.86 0.94
C THR A 35 14.32 -14.38 1.36
N GLY A 36 14.69 -14.63 2.64
CA GLY A 36 16.00 -14.30 3.18
C GLY A 36 16.22 -12.79 3.39
N LEU A 37 15.18 -11.99 3.50
CA LEU A 37 15.26 -10.58 3.90
C LEU A 37 15.78 -10.50 5.34
N GLY A 38 16.93 -9.83 5.55
CA GLY A 38 17.50 -9.60 6.88
C GLY A 38 17.13 -8.23 7.45
N ASP A 39 17.27 -8.06 8.78
CA ASP A 39 16.86 -6.83 9.48
C ASP A 39 17.66 -5.60 9.01
N GLU A 40 18.96 -5.75 8.71
CA GLU A 40 19.78 -4.66 8.20
C GLU A 40 19.34 -4.21 6.80
N GLU A 41 19.03 -5.16 5.90
CA GLU A 41 18.51 -4.89 4.56
C GLU A 41 17.12 -4.24 4.65
N TYR A 42 16.28 -4.75 5.53
CA TYR A 42 14.92 -4.28 5.76
C TYR A 42 14.86 -2.81 6.20
N LEU A 43 15.76 -2.41 7.11
CA LEU A 43 15.82 -1.05 7.66
C LEU A 43 16.76 -0.12 6.91
N TRP A 44 17.45 -0.60 5.87
CA TRP A 44 18.42 0.20 5.15
C TRP A 44 17.78 1.43 4.50
N GLU A 45 18.35 2.59 4.80
CA GLU A 45 18.00 3.86 4.17
C GLU A 45 18.89 4.06 2.93
N PRO A 46 18.32 3.96 1.71
CA PRO A 46 19.11 4.13 0.47
C PRO A 46 19.53 5.58 0.24
N ALA A 47 18.87 6.52 0.90
CA ALA A 47 19.23 7.93 0.93
C ALA A 47 18.94 8.53 2.31
N PRO A 48 19.65 9.60 2.73
CA PRO A 48 19.36 10.30 3.97
C PRO A 48 17.92 10.81 4.00
N GLY A 49 17.23 10.56 5.12
CA GLY A 49 15.84 10.98 5.30
C GLY A 49 14.81 10.10 4.59
N ALA A 50 15.21 8.93 4.12
CA ALA A 50 14.28 7.94 3.57
C ALA A 50 13.13 7.66 4.55
N TRP A 51 11.92 7.52 4.03
CA TRP A 51 10.77 7.08 4.82
C TRP A 51 11.01 5.65 5.33
N SER A 52 10.67 5.42 6.58
CA SER A 52 10.98 4.14 7.24
C SER A 52 9.96 3.85 8.34
N ILE A 53 10.11 2.69 8.98
CA ILE A 53 9.59 2.52 10.33
C ILE A 53 10.62 3.03 11.32
N ARG A 54 10.17 3.71 12.36
CA ARG A 54 11.03 4.29 13.41
C ARG A 54 10.47 4.01 14.79
N ARG A 55 11.30 4.12 15.81
CA ARG A 55 10.78 4.21 17.19
C ARG A 55 9.94 5.47 17.31
N ARG A 56 8.78 5.38 17.97
CA ARG A 56 7.84 6.50 18.11
C ARG A 56 8.51 7.81 18.55
N GLY A 57 9.43 7.76 19.48
CA GLY A 57 10.16 8.95 19.95
C GLY A 57 11.26 9.48 18.99
N GLN A 58 11.47 8.80 17.87
CA GLN A 58 12.45 9.14 16.82
C GLN A 58 11.79 9.44 15.46
N ALA A 59 10.45 9.36 15.40
CA ALA A 59 9.72 9.71 14.21
C ALA A 59 9.89 11.18 13.87
N SER A 60 10.06 11.49 12.61
CA SER A 60 10.20 12.84 12.08
C SER A 60 8.85 13.45 11.68
N SER A 61 7.88 12.60 11.30
CA SER A 61 6.54 13.03 10.98
C SER A 61 5.64 13.15 12.22
N PRO A 62 4.89 14.25 12.37
CA PRO A 62 3.84 14.35 13.38
C PRO A 62 2.68 13.37 13.11
N LYS A 63 2.57 12.85 11.90
CA LYS A 63 1.57 11.88 11.46
C LYS A 63 2.06 10.43 11.46
N ALA A 64 3.27 10.16 11.97
CA ALA A 64 3.74 8.80 12.09
C ALA A 64 2.77 7.97 12.93
N PHE A 65 2.29 6.86 12.38
CA PHE A 65 1.21 6.07 12.95
C PHE A 65 1.62 4.63 13.25
N GLY A 66 0.80 3.97 14.05
CA GLY A 66 0.95 2.60 14.54
C GLY A 66 0.66 2.54 16.04
N PRO A 67 0.12 1.46 16.59
CA PRO A 67 -0.26 1.36 18.01
C PRO A 67 0.93 1.15 18.94
N GLY A 68 2.02 0.54 18.45
CA GLY A 68 3.15 0.07 19.23
C GLY A 68 4.29 1.05 19.43
N ALA A 69 5.45 0.51 19.81
CA ALA A 69 6.69 1.25 19.99
C ALA A 69 7.33 1.70 18.67
N TRP A 70 7.01 1.02 17.57
CA TRP A 70 7.44 1.33 16.23
C TRP A 70 6.26 1.91 15.43
N VAL A 71 6.55 2.90 14.61
CA VAL A 71 5.56 3.62 13.81
C VAL A 71 6.02 3.72 12.37
N LEU A 72 5.06 3.79 11.45
CA LEU A 72 5.34 4.10 10.05
C LEU A 72 5.54 5.62 9.95
N ASP A 73 6.73 6.02 9.53
CA ASP A 73 7.16 7.42 9.47
C ASP A 73 7.44 7.83 8.03
N SER A 74 6.59 8.69 7.50
CA SER A 74 6.70 9.25 6.15
C SER A 74 7.45 10.60 6.12
N GLY A 75 8.25 10.88 7.16
CA GLY A 75 9.02 12.11 7.23
C GLY A 75 8.15 13.35 7.51
N ALA A 76 8.81 14.50 7.64
CA ALA A 76 8.16 15.80 7.80
C ALA A 76 7.89 16.43 6.43
N SER A 77 7.23 15.71 5.53
CA SER A 77 7.07 16.19 4.16
C SER A 77 5.71 16.81 3.90
N ASP A 78 5.71 17.77 3.03
CA ASP A 78 4.61 18.20 2.20
C ASP A 78 3.99 17.04 1.40
N ILE A 79 2.84 17.27 0.78
CA ILE A 79 2.18 16.30 -0.09
C ILE A 79 3.06 16.02 -1.32
N PRO A 80 3.40 14.76 -1.60
CA PRO A 80 4.13 14.41 -2.82
C PRO A 80 3.36 14.81 -4.08
N ALA A 81 4.07 15.21 -5.13
CA ALA A 81 3.45 15.59 -6.41
C ALA A 81 2.64 14.43 -7.04
N ALA A 82 3.03 13.19 -6.78
CA ALA A 82 2.29 12.00 -7.21
C ALA A 82 0.85 11.94 -6.64
N GLU A 83 0.63 12.55 -5.46
CA GLU A 83 -0.67 12.54 -4.76
C GLU A 83 -1.58 13.70 -5.17
N TYR A 84 -1.11 14.65 -5.99
CA TYR A 84 -1.92 15.82 -6.39
C TYR A 84 -3.20 15.42 -7.13
N ALA A 85 -3.13 14.34 -7.93
CA ALA A 85 -4.30 13.82 -8.63
C ALA A 85 -5.37 13.26 -7.66
N GLU A 86 -4.93 12.70 -6.52
CA GLU A 86 -5.85 12.22 -5.50
C GLU A 86 -6.54 13.39 -4.79
N ILE A 87 -5.80 14.45 -4.46
CA ILE A 87 -6.38 15.69 -3.90
C ILE A 87 -7.41 16.30 -4.84
N ASP A 88 -7.09 16.43 -6.14
CA ASP A 88 -8.02 16.89 -7.17
C ASP A 88 -9.30 16.03 -7.17
N ARG A 89 -9.14 14.71 -7.05
CA ARG A 89 -10.24 13.74 -7.05
C ARG A 89 -11.11 13.89 -5.81
N GLN A 90 -10.53 13.98 -4.63
CA GLN A 90 -11.24 14.15 -3.35
C GLN A 90 -12.10 15.42 -3.35
N VAL A 91 -11.56 16.54 -3.85
CA VAL A 91 -12.32 17.79 -3.93
C VAL A 91 -13.42 17.70 -4.98
N ARG A 92 -13.18 17.08 -6.14
CA ARG A 92 -14.24 16.87 -7.16
C ARG A 92 -15.38 15.96 -6.65
N ARG A 93 -15.09 15.06 -5.71
CA ARG A 93 -16.07 14.21 -5.03
C ARG A 93 -16.79 14.92 -3.88
N GLY A 94 -16.54 16.21 -3.66
CA GLY A 94 -17.25 17.05 -2.72
C GLY A 94 -16.61 17.24 -1.35
N MET A 95 -15.37 16.77 -1.15
CA MET A 95 -14.62 17.12 0.06
C MET A 95 -14.23 18.60 0.03
N THR A 96 -14.33 19.27 1.18
CA THR A 96 -13.85 20.65 1.29
C THR A 96 -12.32 20.68 1.37
N PRO A 97 -11.66 21.74 0.86
CA PRO A 97 -10.21 21.89 1.01
C PRO A 97 -9.73 21.81 2.46
N ASP A 98 -10.51 22.30 3.43
CA ASP A 98 -10.20 22.18 4.86
C ASP A 98 -10.16 20.73 5.34
N LYS A 99 -11.12 19.92 4.90
CA LYS A 99 -11.16 18.50 5.26
C LYS A 99 -10.00 17.75 4.62
N VAL A 100 -9.73 17.99 3.36
CA VAL A 100 -8.56 17.42 2.67
C VAL A 100 -7.26 17.83 3.37
N ALA A 101 -7.11 19.10 3.73
CA ALA A 101 -5.95 19.61 4.46
C ALA A 101 -5.76 18.90 5.80
N ALA A 102 -6.84 18.67 6.54
CA ALA A 102 -6.80 17.95 7.82
C ALA A 102 -6.39 16.47 7.62
N ASP A 103 -6.93 15.81 6.60
CA ASP A 103 -6.64 14.40 6.31
C ASP A 103 -5.17 14.21 5.85
N TRP A 104 -4.64 15.16 5.08
CA TRP A 104 -3.24 15.16 4.63
C TRP A 104 -2.25 15.84 5.60
N GLY A 105 -2.74 16.53 6.66
CA GLY A 105 -1.95 17.20 7.69
C GLY A 105 -1.13 18.38 7.20
N VAL A 106 -1.66 19.06 6.24
CA VAL A 106 -1.11 20.27 5.67
C VAL A 106 -2.03 21.46 5.96
N SER A 107 -1.63 22.67 5.54
CA SER A 107 -2.52 23.83 5.59
C SER A 107 -3.56 23.80 4.47
N THR A 108 -4.74 24.35 4.70
CA THR A 108 -5.75 24.57 3.64
C THR A 108 -5.15 25.37 2.48
N GLN A 109 -4.33 26.39 2.76
CA GLN A 109 -3.63 27.13 1.73
C GLN A 109 -2.80 26.21 0.82
N ARG A 110 -2.13 25.20 1.38
CA ARG A 110 -1.35 24.24 0.57
C ARG A 110 -2.22 23.41 -0.35
N VAL A 111 -3.37 22.97 0.11
CA VAL A 111 -4.35 22.26 -0.73
C VAL A 111 -4.84 23.18 -1.86
N GLU A 112 -5.16 24.44 -1.56
CA GLU A 112 -5.58 25.42 -2.56
C GLU A 112 -4.49 25.70 -3.59
N GLU A 113 -3.22 25.78 -3.21
CA GLU A 113 -2.08 25.90 -4.12
C GLU A 113 -2.00 24.71 -5.09
N ILE A 114 -2.20 23.48 -4.56
CA ILE A 114 -2.21 22.28 -5.39
C ILE A 114 -3.37 22.30 -6.37
N LEU A 115 -4.57 22.66 -5.93
CA LEU A 115 -5.77 22.72 -6.77
C LEU A 115 -5.69 23.81 -7.85
N ASN A 116 -5.04 24.94 -7.54
CA ASN A 116 -4.91 26.09 -8.44
C ASN A 116 -3.65 26.05 -9.32
N ARG A 117 -2.85 24.98 -9.25
CA ARG A 117 -1.64 24.86 -10.07
C ARG A 117 -1.96 24.89 -11.56
N VAL A 118 -1.07 25.52 -12.34
CA VAL A 118 -1.14 25.54 -13.79
C VAL A 118 -0.11 24.56 -14.36
N GLY A 119 -0.59 23.55 -15.06
CA GLY A 119 0.26 22.50 -15.66
C GLY A 119 0.49 21.29 -14.74
N PRO A 120 1.27 20.31 -15.21
CA PRO A 120 1.67 19.17 -14.40
C PRO A 120 2.54 19.64 -13.22
N PRO A 121 2.50 18.94 -12.07
CA PRO A 121 3.41 19.24 -10.98
C PRO A 121 4.86 19.05 -11.46
N GLU A 122 5.78 19.88 -10.94
CA GLU A 122 7.19 19.61 -11.14
C GLU A 122 7.55 18.24 -10.60
N PRO A 123 8.51 17.53 -11.23
CA PRO A 123 8.96 16.23 -10.71
C PRO A 123 9.41 16.42 -9.26
N ASP A 124 8.61 15.95 -8.35
CA ASP A 124 9.00 15.91 -6.95
C ASP A 124 10.06 14.84 -6.77
N LEU A 125 11.12 15.19 -6.06
CA LEU A 125 12.03 14.17 -5.54
C LEU A 125 11.30 13.48 -4.40
N THR A 126 10.35 12.61 -4.75
CA THR A 126 9.62 11.80 -3.77
C THR A 126 10.65 11.14 -2.87
N PRO A 127 10.53 11.26 -1.55
CA PRO A 127 11.50 10.66 -0.66
C PRO A 127 11.65 9.18 -0.96
N VAL A 128 12.88 8.74 -1.09
CA VAL A 128 13.17 7.31 -1.21
C VAL A 128 12.73 6.63 0.08
N THR A 129 12.22 5.43 -0.01
CA THR A 129 11.73 4.70 1.16
C THR A 129 12.61 3.50 1.46
N THR A 130 12.54 2.98 2.68
CA THR A 130 13.11 1.68 3.05
C THR A 130 12.17 0.54 2.64
N ILE A 131 12.68 -0.69 2.62
CA ILE A 131 11.85 -1.89 2.49
C ILE A 131 10.86 -1.97 3.66
N ALA A 132 11.28 -1.57 4.86
CA ALA A 132 10.44 -1.53 6.05
C ALA A 132 9.21 -0.64 5.87
N TRP A 133 9.37 0.53 5.26
CA TRP A 133 8.26 1.41 4.98
C TRP A 133 7.31 0.80 3.95
N ARG A 134 7.83 0.31 2.82
CA ARG A 134 7.00 -0.27 1.75
C ARG A 134 6.21 -1.49 2.24
N LEU A 135 6.87 -2.38 2.97
CA LEU A 135 6.20 -3.57 3.53
C LEU A 135 5.17 -3.18 4.60
N GLY A 136 5.51 -2.20 5.45
CA GLY A 136 4.60 -1.67 6.46
C GLY A 136 3.38 -0.97 5.85
N HIS A 137 3.57 -0.19 4.80
CA HIS A 137 2.51 0.46 4.04
C HIS A 137 1.55 -0.57 3.44
N LEU A 138 2.07 -1.55 2.71
CA LEU A 138 1.25 -2.64 2.17
C LEU A 138 0.52 -3.41 3.27
N HIS A 139 1.21 -3.74 4.38
CA HIS A 139 0.61 -4.46 5.49
C HIS A 139 -0.59 -3.69 6.07
N SER A 140 -0.44 -2.39 6.34
CA SER A 140 -1.54 -1.56 6.83
C SER A 140 -2.66 -1.41 5.81
N GLY A 141 -2.32 -1.29 4.52
CA GLY A 141 -3.28 -1.25 3.42
C GLY A 141 -4.14 -2.50 3.34
N PHE A 142 -3.52 -3.70 3.37
CA PHE A 142 -4.27 -4.96 3.33
C PHE A 142 -5.11 -5.17 4.59
N ALA A 143 -4.56 -4.92 5.78
CA ALA A 143 -5.28 -5.04 7.04
C ALA A 143 -6.48 -4.07 7.11
N GLY A 144 -6.26 -2.81 6.74
CA GLY A 144 -7.30 -1.79 6.72
C GLY A 144 -8.38 -2.10 5.68
N ARG A 145 -7.98 -2.46 4.48
CA ARG A 145 -8.92 -2.79 3.40
C ARG A 145 -9.76 -4.00 3.76
N TRP A 146 -9.15 -5.04 4.35
CA TRP A 146 -9.91 -6.20 4.82
C TRP A 146 -10.90 -5.84 5.91
N GLU A 147 -10.49 -5.08 6.93
CA GLU A 147 -11.36 -4.66 8.04
C GLU A 147 -12.59 -3.90 7.53
N TRP A 148 -12.43 -3.02 6.54
CA TRP A 148 -13.52 -2.20 6.00
C TRP A 148 -14.33 -2.89 4.90
N THR A 149 -13.82 -3.96 4.30
CA THR A 149 -14.55 -4.74 3.28
C THR A 149 -15.31 -5.90 3.91
N PHE A 150 -14.60 -6.73 4.66
CA PHE A 150 -15.08 -8.02 5.17
C PHE A 150 -15.19 -8.08 6.69
N GLY A 151 -14.56 -7.12 7.39
CA GLY A 151 -14.50 -7.07 8.84
C GLY A 151 -15.67 -6.31 9.47
N GLU A 152 -15.50 -5.94 10.73
CA GLU A 152 -16.53 -5.26 11.53
C GLU A 152 -16.66 -3.76 11.24
N ARG A 153 -15.74 -3.17 10.47
CA ARG A 153 -15.70 -1.74 10.12
C ARG A 153 -15.58 -0.81 11.33
N ARG A 154 -14.90 -1.26 12.38
CA ARG A 154 -14.85 -0.55 13.66
C ARG A 154 -13.48 0.04 13.97
N ARG A 155 -12.42 -0.51 13.40
CA ARG A 155 -11.06 -0.14 13.74
C ARG A 155 -10.52 0.89 12.78
N GLN A 156 -9.85 1.90 13.33
CA GLN A 156 -9.06 2.83 12.53
C GLN A 156 -7.93 2.05 11.86
N PRO A 157 -7.70 2.20 10.55
CA PRO A 157 -6.62 1.50 9.84
C PRO A 157 -5.26 1.67 10.50
N ASP A 158 -4.96 2.85 11.01
CA ASP A 158 -3.70 3.22 11.67
C ASP A 158 -3.41 2.45 12.97
N LEU A 159 -4.40 1.77 13.54
CA LEU A 159 -4.29 1.00 14.77
C LEU A 159 -4.28 -0.52 14.54
N LEU A 160 -4.35 -0.95 13.28
CA LEU A 160 -4.46 -2.38 12.95
C LEU A 160 -3.10 -3.08 12.95
N VAL A 161 -2.03 -2.37 12.62
CA VAL A 161 -0.70 -2.95 12.40
C VAL A 161 0.29 -2.49 13.46
N ASP A 162 0.83 -3.45 14.21
CA ASP A 162 1.96 -3.23 15.11
C ASP A 162 3.27 -3.46 14.36
N PHE A 163 3.95 -2.38 13.99
CA PHE A 163 5.19 -2.41 13.22
C PHE A 163 6.35 -2.97 14.05
N THR A 164 7.32 -3.61 13.40
CA THR A 164 8.45 -4.27 14.03
C THR A 164 9.75 -4.05 13.25
N PRO A 165 10.91 -3.91 13.91
CA PRO A 165 12.20 -3.84 13.25
C PRO A 165 12.70 -5.20 12.73
N SER A 166 12.04 -6.30 13.11
CA SER A 166 12.39 -7.64 12.63
C SER A 166 11.78 -7.89 11.26
N ALA A 167 12.62 -8.08 10.26
CA ALA A 167 12.23 -8.38 8.89
C ALA A 167 11.40 -9.68 8.81
N SER A 168 11.84 -10.73 9.51
CA SER A 168 11.13 -12.02 9.48
C SER A 168 9.71 -11.92 10.04
N LEU A 169 9.56 -11.23 11.17
CA LEU A 169 8.25 -11.03 11.81
C LEU A 169 7.36 -10.09 10.98
N ALA A 170 7.93 -9.07 10.34
CA ALA A 170 7.20 -8.18 9.45
C ALA A 170 6.66 -8.92 8.22
N VAL A 171 7.49 -9.77 7.60
CA VAL A 171 7.09 -10.59 6.45
C VAL A 171 6.02 -11.62 6.83
N GLU A 172 6.16 -12.30 7.99
CA GLU A 172 5.17 -13.24 8.50
C GLU A 172 3.81 -12.58 8.67
N ARG A 173 3.77 -11.45 9.40
CA ARG A 173 2.52 -10.72 9.67
C ARG A 173 1.89 -10.15 8.40
N PHE A 174 2.72 -9.67 7.47
CA PHE A 174 2.26 -9.17 6.18
C PHE A 174 1.54 -10.26 5.38
N TRP A 175 2.11 -11.47 5.31
CA TRP A 175 1.48 -12.58 4.58
C TRP A 175 0.15 -13.00 5.18
N VAL A 176 -0.02 -12.92 6.50
CA VAL A 176 -1.30 -13.21 7.16
C VAL A 176 -2.41 -12.31 6.61
N GLU A 177 -2.15 -11.01 6.44
CA GLU A 177 -3.18 -10.08 5.93
C GLU A 177 -3.39 -10.21 4.42
N VAL A 178 -2.34 -10.48 3.65
CA VAL A 178 -2.46 -10.74 2.20
C VAL A 178 -3.24 -12.01 1.93
N ASP A 179 -2.96 -13.10 2.66
CA ASP A 179 -3.68 -14.37 2.53
C ASP A 179 -5.14 -14.22 2.93
N ARG A 180 -5.39 -13.53 4.04
CA ARG A 180 -6.75 -13.21 4.50
C ARG A 180 -7.56 -12.42 3.48
N TRP A 181 -6.95 -11.40 2.87
CA TRP A 181 -7.56 -10.63 1.78
C TRP A 181 -7.85 -11.52 0.57
N HIS A 182 -6.83 -12.24 0.10
CA HIS A 182 -6.93 -13.14 -1.05
C HIS A 182 -8.07 -14.16 -0.88
N ASP A 183 -8.12 -14.87 0.25
CA ASP A 183 -9.13 -15.90 0.50
C ASP A 183 -10.54 -15.32 0.55
N SER A 184 -10.69 -14.12 1.12
CA SER A 184 -11.99 -13.42 1.17
C SER A 184 -12.45 -13.00 -0.22
N VAL A 185 -11.54 -12.47 -1.06
CA VAL A 185 -11.85 -12.08 -2.45
C VAL A 185 -12.12 -13.31 -3.32
N ALA A 186 -11.33 -14.37 -3.18
CA ALA A 186 -11.51 -15.61 -3.95
C ALA A 186 -12.83 -16.32 -3.65
N ALA A 187 -13.41 -16.08 -2.47
CA ALA A 187 -14.72 -16.61 -2.07
C ALA A 187 -15.91 -15.79 -2.60
N MET A 188 -15.67 -14.62 -3.22
CA MET A 188 -16.73 -13.77 -3.78
C MET A 188 -17.34 -14.35 -5.05
N THR A 189 -18.52 -13.83 -5.41
CA THR A 189 -19.09 -14.07 -6.75
C THR A 189 -18.71 -12.92 -7.70
N PRO A 190 -18.64 -13.18 -9.03
CA PRO A 190 -18.32 -12.15 -10.01
C PRO A 190 -19.25 -10.93 -9.96
N GLU A 191 -20.52 -11.12 -9.58
CA GLU A 191 -21.52 -10.06 -9.50
C GLU A 191 -21.24 -9.08 -8.35
N GLN A 192 -20.58 -9.55 -7.28
CA GLN A 192 -20.22 -8.71 -6.16
C GLN A 192 -19.17 -7.63 -6.52
N LEU A 193 -18.43 -7.81 -7.63
CA LEU A 193 -17.53 -6.79 -8.16
C LEU A 193 -18.26 -5.48 -8.55
N ASP A 194 -19.52 -5.57 -8.90
CA ASP A 194 -20.31 -4.42 -9.33
C ASP A 194 -21.08 -3.74 -8.17
N THR A 195 -20.85 -4.19 -6.93
CA THR A 195 -21.52 -3.62 -5.75
C THR A 195 -20.93 -2.25 -5.41
N PRO A 196 -21.72 -1.16 -5.51
CA PRO A 196 -21.25 0.18 -5.17
C PRO A 196 -20.99 0.31 -3.67
N GLY A 197 -19.97 1.08 -3.30
CA GLY A 197 -19.63 1.39 -1.91
C GLY A 197 -19.19 0.19 -1.05
N PHE A 198 -19.06 -0.98 -1.64
CA PHE A 198 -18.57 -2.15 -0.92
C PHE A 198 -17.05 -2.05 -0.72
N GLY A 199 -16.60 -2.18 0.53
CA GLY A 199 -15.17 -2.11 0.87
C GLY A 199 -14.60 -0.71 0.96
N GLN A 200 -15.43 0.32 0.98
CA GLN A 200 -14.98 1.70 1.06
C GLN A 200 -14.68 2.12 2.50
N TYR A 201 -13.67 2.98 2.66
CA TYR A 201 -13.38 3.65 3.93
C TYR A 201 -14.48 4.66 4.27
N PRO A 202 -14.67 4.99 5.57
CA PRO A 202 -15.72 5.91 6.00
C PRO A 202 -15.52 7.33 5.48
N ASP A 203 -14.27 7.72 5.20
CA ASP A 203 -13.89 9.06 4.80
C ASP A 203 -13.21 9.05 3.42
N GLY A 204 -13.62 9.98 2.54
CA GLY A 204 -12.97 10.22 1.26
C GLY A 204 -13.26 9.22 0.14
N SER A 205 -14.05 8.19 0.40
CA SER A 205 -14.42 7.20 -0.61
C SER A 205 -15.64 7.63 -1.41
N ASP A 206 -15.69 7.20 -2.67
CA ASP A 206 -16.86 7.40 -3.54
C ASP A 206 -17.90 6.32 -3.24
N PRO A 207 -19.09 6.67 -2.74
CA PRO A 207 -20.13 5.69 -2.40
C PRO A 207 -20.67 4.94 -3.63
N ASP A 208 -20.47 5.48 -4.83
CA ASP A 208 -20.94 4.88 -6.08
C ASP A 208 -19.84 4.04 -6.78
N GLU A 209 -18.62 4.02 -6.23
CA GLU A 209 -17.52 3.26 -6.79
C GLU A 209 -17.76 1.76 -6.66
N PRO A 210 -17.69 0.97 -7.75
CA PRO A 210 -17.86 -0.47 -7.69
C PRO A 210 -16.65 -1.15 -7.03
N PHE A 211 -16.88 -2.26 -6.35
CA PHE A 211 -15.79 -3.00 -5.69
C PHE A 211 -14.67 -3.43 -6.64
N ALA A 212 -14.97 -3.63 -7.91
CA ALA A 212 -13.96 -3.94 -8.92
C ALA A 212 -12.81 -2.92 -8.93
N THR A 213 -13.10 -1.63 -8.78
CA THR A 213 -12.08 -0.57 -8.72
C THR A 213 -11.21 -0.72 -7.48
N VAL A 214 -11.83 -0.97 -6.32
CA VAL A 214 -11.10 -1.22 -5.07
C VAL A 214 -10.13 -2.40 -5.21
N LEU A 215 -10.56 -3.46 -5.86
CA LEU A 215 -9.73 -4.66 -6.07
C LEU A 215 -8.59 -4.40 -7.06
N VAL A 216 -8.85 -3.66 -8.13
CA VAL A 216 -7.81 -3.23 -9.09
C VAL A 216 -6.75 -2.38 -8.39
N ASP A 217 -7.16 -1.39 -7.59
CA ASP A 217 -6.25 -0.51 -6.86
C ASP A 217 -5.42 -1.30 -5.84
N GLN A 218 -6.03 -2.24 -5.11
CA GLN A 218 -5.31 -3.07 -4.14
C GLN A 218 -4.26 -3.97 -4.82
N ASN A 219 -4.58 -4.53 -5.99
CA ASN A 219 -3.62 -5.31 -6.78
C ASN A 219 -2.49 -4.42 -7.33
N LEU A 220 -2.81 -3.21 -7.78
CA LEU A 220 -1.85 -2.25 -8.28
C LEU A 220 -0.86 -1.85 -7.19
N GLU A 221 -1.34 -1.51 -6.00
CA GLU A 221 -0.52 -1.20 -4.82
C GLU A 221 0.44 -2.35 -4.49
N PHE A 222 -0.08 -3.59 -4.45
CA PHE A 222 0.74 -4.76 -4.20
C PHE A 222 1.86 -4.92 -5.24
N ILE A 223 1.51 -4.89 -6.53
CA ILE A 223 2.47 -5.10 -7.63
C ILE A 223 3.53 -3.99 -7.64
N HIS A 224 3.09 -2.73 -7.52
CA HIS A 224 3.96 -1.56 -7.55
C HIS A 224 4.99 -1.62 -6.41
N HIS A 225 4.53 -1.75 -5.18
CA HIS A 225 5.42 -1.72 -4.03
C HIS A 225 6.29 -2.98 -3.91
N MET A 226 5.82 -4.14 -4.36
CA MET A 226 6.67 -5.34 -4.43
C MET A 226 7.79 -5.20 -5.47
N ALA A 227 7.56 -4.50 -6.58
CA ALA A 227 8.60 -4.18 -7.56
C ALA A 227 9.65 -3.22 -6.96
N GLU A 228 9.22 -2.21 -6.20
CA GLU A 228 10.12 -1.29 -5.50
C GLU A 228 10.95 -2.01 -4.42
N ILE A 229 10.35 -2.88 -3.63
CA ILE A 229 11.06 -3.73 -2.66
C ILE A 229 12.11 -4.59 -3.37
N ALA A 230 11.74 -5.18 -4.50
CA ALA A 230 12.66 -5.99 -5.29
C ALA A 230 13.87 -5.17 -5.76
N LEU A 231 13.65 -3.95 -6.24
CA LEU A 231 14.72 -3.03 -6.64
C LEU A 231 15.60 -2.64 -5.45
N LEU A 232 15.03 -2.31 -4.31
CA LEU A 232 15.79 -1.97 -3.10
C LEU A 232 16.68 -3.13 -2.64
N ARG A 233 16.21 -4.37 -2.73
CA ARG A 233 17.01 -5.57 -2.45
C ARG A 233 18.18 -5.74 -3.41
N ASP A 234 17.96 -5.48 -4.69
CA ASP A 234 19.03 -5.57 -5.68
C ASP A 234 20.08 -4.47 -5.46
N LEU A 235 19.68 -3.26 -5.11
CA LEU A 235 20.59 -2.17 -4.74
C LEU A 235 21.37 -2.48 -3.44
N TRP A 236 20.72 -3.04 -2.43
CA TRP A 236 21.37 -3.48 -1.20
C TRP A 236 22.49 -4.48 -1.48
N ARG A 237 22.23 -5.48 -2.29
CA ARG A 237 23.21 -6.50 -2.66
C ARG A 237 24.37 -5.91 -3.48
N ALA A 238 24.06 -5.02 -4.43
CA ALA A 238 25.05 -4.40 -5.30
C ALA A 238 26.06 -3.55 -4.51
N ARG A 239 25.64 -2.86 -3.44
CA ARG A 239 26.58 -2.05 -2.62
C ARG A 239 27.68 -2.87 -1.97
N SER A 240 27.37 -4.12 -1.58
CA SER A 240 28.34 -5.02 -0.93
C SER A 240 29.40 -5.57 -1.91
N MET A 241 29.18 -5.40 -3.21
CA MET A 241 30.13 -5.80 -4.26
C MET A 241 31.08 -4.67 -4.66
N SER A 242 30.86 -3.45 -4.16
CA SER A 242 31.64 -2.25 -4.51
C SER A 242 32.64 -1.84 -3.40
N THR A 243 32.69 -2.60 -2.31
CA THR A 243 33.65 -2.49 -1.21
C THR A 243 34.63 -3.65 -1.22
#